data_3cc245387e94f032c03ff2209ceb75a0
#
_entry.id   3cc245387e94f032c03ff2209ceb75a0
#
_cell.length_a   1.000
_cell.length_b   1.000
_cell.length_c   1.000
_cell.angle_alpha   90.00
_cell.angle_beta   90.00
_cell.angle_gamma   90.00
#
_symmetry.space_group_name_H-M   'P 1'
#
loop_
_entity.id
_entity.type
_entity.pdbx_description
1 polymer ?
#
loop_
_entity_poly.entity_id
_entity_poly.type
_entity_poly.pdbx_seq_one_letter_code
_entity_poly.pdbx_strand_id
1 'polypeptide(L)'
;MSAIASVTAPLLTASRSSSLRGASVKHGSNAPARVAAPRGALVIRNASPKEMRDRIASVGNTKKITDAMKLVAAAKVRKAQDAVIGARPFSESLVKVLFAINQRLSGEDVDVPLTKQRPVKKVLIVSCTGDRGLCGGFNNFIIRKTEQRVAELKAQGVECKLITVGKKGGVYFNRRKDRYDLVKRFNMGQSPSTQDAQTIADDIFAEFTSEEVDKVEMIYSRFVSLIAAEPTVQTLLPLSKEGEVCSVDGVCVDAANDEIFKLTSEDGEFAVKRVKADTEVSEFEGVMQFEQDPNQILEALMPLYMNSQILRALQESLASELAARMNAMSTASDNAKELKKNLSLVYNRARQAKITSEIIELVAGAAAA
;
A
#
# COMPACT_ATOMS: atom_id res chain seq x y z
N MET A 1 37.73 -42.58 -20.19
CA MET A 1 38.92 -42.26 -19.41
C MET A 1 38.58 -41.01 -18.61
N SER A 2 38.07 -41.21 -17.44
CA SER A 2 38.69 -41.20 -16.11
C SER A 2 39.22 -39.84 -15.69
N ALA A 3 38.57 -39.18 -14.73
CA ALA A 3 39.08 -39.10 -13.37
C ALA A 3 38.08 -38.38 -12.46
N ILE A 4 37.62 -39.10 -11.44
CA ILE A 4 36.91 -38.68 -10.26
C ILE A 4 37.96 -38.17 -9.27
N ALA A 5 37.80 -36.96 -8.73
CA ALA A 5 38.58 -36.50 -7.59
C ALA A 5 37.69 -36.25 -6.39
N SER A 6 37.74 -37.14 -5.43
CA SER A 6 37.19 -37.07 -4.08
C SER A 6 38.05 -36.14 -3.21
N VAL A 7 37.44 -35.20 -2.49
CA VAL A 7 38.11 -34.43 -1.43
C VAL A 7 37.46 -34.79 -0.09
N THR A 8 38.25 -35.44 0.74
CA THR A 8 37.98 -35.81 2.13
C THR A 8 38.23 -34.62 3.07
N ALA A 9 37.34 -34.41 3.99
CA ALA A 9 37.48 -33.44 5.10
C ALA A 9 38.21 -34.11 6.31
N PRO A 10 39.03 -33.39 7.08
CA PRO A 10 39.64 -33.91 8.29
C PRO A 10 38.79 -33.71 9.55
N LEU A 11 38.70 -34.75 10.33
CA LEU A 11 38.18 -34.79 11.70
C LEU A 11 39.15 -34.06 12.64
N LEU A 12 38.62 -33.10 13.40
CA LEU A 12 39.33 -32.50 14.55
C LEU A 12 38.85 -33.17 15.84
N THR A 13 39.75 -33.84 16.51
CA THR A 13 39.63 -34.43 17.83
C THR A 13 39.69 -33.36 18.92
N ALA A 14 38.68 -33.30 19.78
CA ALA A 14 38.67 -32.45 20.97
C ALA A 14 39.18 -33.23 22.18
N SER A 15 40.25 -32.71 22.81
CA SER A 15 40.81 -33.23 24.06
C SER A 15 40.00 -32.77 25.26
N ARG A 16 39.67 -33.73 26.13
CA ARG A 16 39.09 -33.53 27.47
C ARG A 16 40.15 -33.00 28.43
N SER A 17 39.86 -31.95 29.16
CA SER A 17 40.50 -31.66 30.45
C SER A 17 39.43 -31.43 31.53
N SER A 18 39.47 -32.33 32.52
CA SER A 18 38.66 -32.29 33.74
C SER A 18 39.24 -31.30 34.75
N SER A 19 38.42 -30.41 35.29
CA SER A 19 38.69 -29.80 36.60
C SER A 19 37.41 -29.73 37.42
N LEU A 20 37.27 -30.64 38.36
CA LEU A 20 36.31 -30.60 39.44
C LEU A 20 36.68 -29.46 40.41
N ARG A 21 35.85 -28.45 40.53
CA ARG A 21 35.77 -27.57 41.73
C ARG A 21 34.33 -27.40 42.10
N GLY A 22 34.06 -27.75 43.38
CA GLY A 22 32.76 -27.75 43.99
C GLY A 22 32.02 -26.42 43.94
N ALA A 23 30.78 -26.43 43.50
CA ALA A 23 29.85 -25.35 43.61
C ALA A 23 28.70 -25.73 44.55
N SER A 24 28.52 -24.89 45.56
CA SER A 24 27.48 -25.00 46.60
C SER A 24 26.09 -25.00 45.95
N VAL A 25 25.24 -25.97 46.35
CA VAL A 25 23.83 -26.05 46.00
C VAL A 25 23.09 -24.92 46.72
N LYS A 26 22.75 -23.87 45.97
CA LYS A 26 21.72 -22.90 46.43
C LYS A 26 20.35 -23.51 46.12
N HIS A 27 19.60 -23.79 47.15
CA HIS A 27 18.17 -24.10 47.07
C HIS A 27 17.44 -22.90 46.42
N GLY A 28 17.17 -22.97 45.11
CA GLY A 28 16.27 -22.06 44.44
C GLY A 28 14.84 -22.51 44.65
N SER A 29 14.04 -21.69 45.30
CA SER A 29 12.60 -21.86 45.40
C SER A 29 11.96 -21.94 44.04
N ASN A 30 11.43 -23.09 43.67
CA ASN A 30 10.57 -23.28 42.50
C ASN A 30 9.26 -22.50 42.69
N ALA A 31 9.24 -21.21 42.35
CA ALA A 31 8.02 -20.53 42.07
C ALA A 31 7.51 -20.97 40.69
N PRO A 32 6.27 -21.41 40.51
CA PRO A 32 5.76 -21.81 39.22
C PRO A 32 5.86 -20.62 38.25
N ALA A 33 6.46 -20.85 37.08
CA ALA A 33 6.54 -19.87 36.03
C ALA A 33 5.14 -19.32 35.72
N ARG A 34 4.93 -18.03 35.97
CA ARG A 34 3.71 -17.33 35.56
C ARG A 34 3.61 -17.46 34.04
N VAL A 35 2.71 -18.31 33.60
CA VAL A 35 2.30 -18.35 32.18
C VAL A 35 1.80 -16.95 31.82
N ALA A 36 2.52 -16.26 30.96
CA ALA A 36 2.13 -14.95 30.47
C ALA A 36 0.76 -15.12 29.77
N ALA A 37 -0.28 -14.54 30.35
CA ALA A 37 -1.59 -14.51 29.72
C ALA A 37 -1.48 -13.87 28.32
N PRO A 38 -2.17 -14.40 27.29
CA PRO A 38 -2.13 -13.85 25.95
C PRO A 38 -2.53 -12.37 26.02
N ARG A 39 -1.70 -11.49 25.44
CA ARG A 39 -1.95 -10.04 25.33
C ARG A 39 -3.20 -9.81 24.48
N GLY A 40 -4.37 -9.78 25.11
CA GLY A 40 -5.66 -9.59 24.45
C GLY A 40 -6.87 -10.07 25.26
N ALA A 41 -6.67 -10.83 26.33
CA ALA A 41 -7.74 -11.12 27.27
C ALA A 41 -8.05 -9.83 28.04
N LEU A 42 -9.05 -9.07 27.58
CA LEU A 42 -9.70 -8.05 28.41
C LEU A 42 -10.18 -8.75 29.68
N VAL A 43 -9.37 -8.67 30.76
CA VAL A 43 -9.74 -9.15 32.07
C VAL A 43 -10.84 -8.22 32.59
N ILE A 44 -12.08 -8.53 32.21
CA ILE A 44 -13.28 -7.91 32.77
C ILE A 44 -13.48 -8.51 34.19
N ARG A 45 -12.53 -8.25 35.07
CA ARG A 45 -12.71 -8.52 36.51
C ARG A 45 -13.48 -7.32 37.05
N ASN A 46 -14.71 -7.52 37.52
CA ASN A 46 -15.58 -6.58 38.24
C ASN A 46 -16.43 -5.60 37.42
N ALA A 47 -16.74 -5.84 36.14
CA ALA A 47 -17.76 -5.03 35.45
C ALA A 47 -19.16 -5.42 35.98
N SER A 48 -19.96 -4.42 36.35
CA SER A 48 -21.35 -4.66 36.77
C SER A 48 -22.16 -5.22 35.58
N PRO A 49 -23.22 -6.05 35.86
CA PRO A 49 -24.08 -6.58 34.80
C PRO A 49 -24.68 -5.47 33.88
N LYS A 50 -24.92 -4.27 34.44
CA LYS A 50 -25.38 -3.10 33.67
C LYS A 50 -24.33 -2.64 32.66
N GLU A 51 -23.09 -2.45 33.09
CA GLU A 51 -22.00 -2.06 32.21
C GLU A 51 -21.76 -3.06 31.08
N MET A 52 -21.86 -4.38 31.38
CA MET A 52 -21.74 -5.41 30.33
C MET A 52 -22.85 -5.30 29.29
N ARG A 53 -24.09 -5.03 29.74
CA ARG A 53 -25.24 -4.83 28.86
C ARG A 53 -25.02 -3.61 27.93
N ASP A 54 -24.54 -2.50 28.48
CA ASP A 54 -24.26 -1.28 27.76
C ASP A 54 -23.12 -1.48 26.72
N ARG A 55 -22.09 -2.25 27.10
CA ARG A 55 -21.01 -2.66 26.17
C ARG A 55 -21.51 -3.54 25.03
N ILE A 56 -22.39 -4.52 25.32
CA ILE A 56 -23.00 -5.37 24.30
C ILE A 56 -23.82 -4.52 23.30
N ALA A 57 -24.57 -3.54 23.80
CA ALA A 57 -25.32 -2.62 22.96
C ALA A 57 -24.40 -1.76 22.09
N SER A 58 -23.33 -1.19 22.67
CA SER A 58 -22.34 -0.39 21.97
C SER A 58 -21.63 -1.18 20.85
N VAL A 59 -21.18 -2.41 21.13
CA VAL A 59 -20.56 -3.31 20.14
C VAL A 59 -21.57 -3.67 19.04
N GLY A 60 -22.85 -3.89 19.39
CA GLY A 60 -23.93 -4.12 18.43
C GLY A 60 -24.14 -2.93 17.50
N ASN A 61 -24.07 -1.70 18.00
CA ASN A 61 -24.16 -0.49 17.18
C ASN A 61 -22.91 -0.32 16.32
N THR A 62 -21.71 -0.58 16.84
CA THR A 62 -20.47 -0.55 16.07
C THR A 62 -20.54 -1.51 14.90
N LYS A 63 -21.05 -2.74 15.09
CA LYS A 63 -21.26 -3.68 14.00
C LYS A 63 -22.17 -3.11 12.90
N LYS A 64 -23.30 -2.50 13.25
CA LYS A 64 -24.22 -1.89 12.27
C LYS A 64 -23.53 -0.79 11.46
N ILE A 65 -22.70 0.03 12.12
CA ILE A 65 -21.94 1.10 11.46
C ILE A 65 -20.92 0.52 10.49
N THR A 66 -20.14 -0.50 10.90
CA THR A 66 -19.14 -1.13 10.04
C THR A 66 -19.78 -1.85 8.85
N ASP A 67 -20.93 -2.52 9.03
CA ASP A 67 -21.69 -3.13 7.94
C ASP A 67 -22.16 -2.07 6.93
N ALA A 68 -22.71 -0.94 7.40
CA ALA A 68 -23.12 0.15 6.53
C ALA A 68 -21.92 0.76 5.76
N MET A 69 -20.78 0.96 6.44
CA MET A 69 -19.56 1.47 5.80
C MET A 69 -19.01 0.50 4.76
N LYS A 70 -19.09 -0.82 5.00
CA LYS A 70 -18.74 -1.86 4.03
C LYS A 70 -19.57 -1.75 2.76
N LEU A 71 -20.90 -1.61 2.90
CA LEU A 71 -21.81 -1.50 1.74
C LEU A 71 -21.54 -0.25 0.92
N VAL A 72 -21.35 0.90 1.58
CA VAL A 72 -21.01 2.16 0.90
C VAL A 72 -19.66 2.05 0.19
N ALA A 73 -18.65 1.43 0.83
CA ALA A 73 -17.36 1.22 0.20
C ALA A 73 -17.48 0.31 -1.02
N ALA A 74 -18.21 -0.80 -0.94
CA ALA A 74 -18.44 -1.73 -2.04
C ALA A 74 -19.10 -1.08 -3.26
N ALA A 75 -20.12 -0.21 -3.03
CA ALA A 75 -20.75 0.53 -4.11
C ALA A 75 -19.80 1.51 -4.81
N LYS A 76 -18.94 2.19 -4.02
CA LYS A 76 -17.95 3.13 -4.57
C LYS A 76 -16.80 2.43 -5.28
N VAL A 77 -16.35 1.26 -4.81
CA VAL A 77 -15.29 0.47 -5.45
C VAL A 77 -15.66 0.12 -6.87
N ARG A 78 -16.89 -0.34 -7.12
CA ARG A 78 -17.34 -0.68 -8.48
C ARG A 78 -17.18 0.51 -9.42
N LYS A 79 -17.69 1.67 -9.03
CA LYS A 79 -17.57 2.90 -9.83
C LYS A 79 -16.10 3.31 -10.06
N ALA A 80 -15.25 3.17 -9.03
CA ALA A 80 -13.83 3.47 -9.16
C ALA A 80 -13.11 2.47 -10.06
N GLN A 81 -13.47 1.19 -9.99
CA GLN A 81 -12.94 0.14 -10.86
C GLN A 81 -13.30 0.38 -12.33
N ASP A 82 -14.56 0.73 -12.61
CA ASP A 82 -15.02 1.06 -13.97
C ASP A 82 -14.24 2.27 -14.53
N ALA A 83 -13.99 3.27 -13.69
CA ALA A 83 -13.19 4.43 -14.07
C ALA A 83 -11.73 4.07 -14.38
N VAL A 84 -11.10 3.21 -13.59
CA VAL A 84 -9.73 2.71 -13.83
C VAL A 84 -9.66 1.93 -15.14
N ILE A 85 -10.60 1.00 -15.36
CA ILE A 85 -10.65 0.19 -16.59
C ILE A 85 -10.86 1.09 -17.82
N GLY A 86 -11.72 2.10 -17.73
CA GLY A 86 -11.96 3.05 -18.82
C GLY A 86 -10.78 3.98 -19.12
N ALA A 87 -9.96 4.32 -18.11
CA ALA A 87 -8.81 5.21 -18.27
C ALA A 87 -7.56 4.51 -18.84
N ARG A 88 -7.41 3.19 -18.60
CA ARG A 88 -6.23 2.41 -19.04
C ARG A 88 -5.99 2.47 -20.55
N PRO A 89 -6.97 2.16 -21.43
CA PRO A 89 -6.73 2.16 -22.88
C PRO A 89 -6.25 3.52 -23.42
N PHE A 90 -6.75 4.62 -22.84
CA PHE A 90 -6.32 5.96 -23.23
C PHE A 90 -4.86 6.21 -22.85
N SER A 91 -4.50 5.91 -21.60
CA SER A 91 -3.11 6.05 -21.13
C SER A 91 -2.13 5.19 -21.92
N GLU A 92 -2.49 3.94 -22.22
CA GLU A 92 -1.67 3.01 -23.02
C GLU A 92 -1.51 3.49 -24.47
N SER A 93 -2.59 3.95 -25.09
CA SER A 93 -2.53 4.50 -26.47
C SER A 93 -1.64 5.72 -26.53
N LEU A 94 -1.70 6.59 -25.53
CA LEU A 94 -0.89 7.80 -25.45
C LEU A 94 0.62 7.46 -25.29
N VAL A 95 0.94 6.47 -24.45
CA VAL A 95 2.31 5.96 -24.30
C VAL A 95 2.83 5.41 -25.65
N LYS A 96 2.02 4.62 -26.37
CA LYS A 96 2.40 4.07 -27.69
C LYS A 96 2.68 5.16 -28.71
N VAL A 97 1.85 6.20 -28.73
CA VAL A 97 2.06 7.34 -29.64
C VAL A 97 3.36 8.08 -29.31
N LEU A 98 3.59 8.38 -28.03
CA LEU A 98 4.83 9.04 -27.59
C LEU A 98 6.07 8.19 -27.89
N PHE A 99 5.98 6.87 -27.67
CA PHE A 99 7.05 5.94 -27.99
C PHE A 99 7.35 5.92 -29.50
N ALA A 100 6.32 5.83 -30.35
CA ALA A 100 6.47 5.85 -31.80
C ALA A 100 7.10 7.16 -32.32
N ILE A 101 6.74 8.31 -31.75
CA ILE A 101 7.33 9.59 -32.05
C ILE A 101 8.80 9.61 -31.61
N ASN A 102 9.09 9.20 -30.40
CA ASN A 102 10.43 9.21 -29.82
C ASN A 102 11.38 8.26 -30.58
N GLN A 103 10.92 7.07 -31.00
CA GLN A 103 11.70 6.13 -31.78
C GLN A 103 12.14 6.73 -33.15
N ARG A 104 11.28 7.54 -33.78
CA ARG A 104 11.60 8.21 -35.04
C ARG A 104 12.53 9.40 -34.84
N LEU A 105 12.41 10.10 -33.72
CA LEU A 105 13.26 11.22 -33.35
C LEU A 105 14.61 10.82 -32.79
N SER A 106 14.84 9.53 -32.52
CA SER A 106 16.12 9.03 -31.95
C SER A 106 17.31 9.30 -32.87
N GLY A 107 17.09 9.65 -34.15
CA GLY A 107 18.11 10.05 -35.12
C GLY A 107 18.35 11.56 -35.21
N GLU A 108 17.49 12.37 -34.62
CA GLU A 108 17.59 13.83 -34.61
C GLU A 108 17.84 14.30 -33.16
N ASP A 109 18.74 15.28 -32.98
CA ASP A 109 18.99 15.89 -31.65
C ASP A 109 17.79 16.76 -31.25
N VAL A 110 16.77 16.12 -30.72
CA VAL A 110 15.54 16.77 -30.24
C VAL A 110 15.76 17.23 -28.81
N ASP A 111 15.92 18.53 -28.63
CA ASP A 111 16.13 19.15 -27.32
C ASP A 111 14.80 19.51 -26.66
N VAL A 112 14.03 18.50 -26.25
CA VAL A 112 12.82 18.70 -25.43
C VAL A 112 13.22 18.69 -23.96
N PRO A 113 12.95 19.75 -23.19
CA PRO A 113 13.34 19.86 -21.77
C PRO A 113 12.89 18.68 -20.91
N LEU A 114 11.75 18.04 -21.23
CA LEU A 114 11.14 16.98 -20.46
C LEU A 114 11.71 15.58 -20.72
N THR A 115 12.46 15.40 -21.83
CA THR A 115 13.14 14.14 -22.15
C THR A 115 14.63 14.18 -21.80
N LYS A 116 15.14 15.36 -21.45
CA LYS A 116 16.57 15.56 -21.16
C LYS A 116 16.95 14.87 -19.85
N GLN A 117 17.75 13.83 -19.96
CA GLN A 117 18.32 13.16 -18.78
C GLN A 117 19.44 14.02 -18.18
N ARG A 118 19.24 14.46 -16.96
CA ARG A 118 20.21 15.21 -16.16
C ARG A 118 20.83 14.31 -15.09
N PRO A 119 22.06 14.61 -14.63
CA PRO A 119 22.59 13.92 -13.46
C PRO A 119 21.68 14.20 -12.25
N VAL A 120 21.13 13.14 -11.67
CA VAL A 120 20.11 13.24 -10.61
C VAL A 120 20.76 13.70 -9.32
N LYS A 121 20.53 14.96 -8.92
CA LYS A 121 20.94 15.54 -7.64
C LYS A 121 19.74 15.75 -6.71
N LYS A 122 18.58 16.11 -7.26
CA LYS A 122 17.35 16.38 -6.52
C LYS A 122 16.18 15.62 -7.10
N VAL A 123 15.45 14.92 -6.25
CA VAL A 123 14.27 14.13 -6.64
C VAL A 123 13.02 14.68 -5.97
N LEU A 124 11.98 14.92 -6.74
CA LEU A 124 10.65 15.24 -6.26
C LEU A 124 9.85 13.96 -6.10
N ILE A 125 9.38 13.69 -4.89
CA ILE A 125 8.53 12.53 -4.60
C ILE A 125 7.09 13.01 -4.37
N VAL A 126 6.17 12.48 -5.17
CA VAL A 126 4.74 12.72 -5.02
C VAL A 126 4.09 11.53 -4.32
N SER A 127 3.70 11.68 -3.07
CA SER A 127 3.11 10.59 -2.26
C SER A 127 1.58 10.66 -2.25
N CYS A 128 0.89 9.66 -2.82
CA CYS A 128 -0.56 9.61 -2.95
C CYS A 128 -1.19 8.78 -1.84
N THR A 129 -1.73 9.45 -0.81
CA THR A 129 -2.45 8.83 0.31
C THR A 129 -3.93 9.20 0.29
N GLY A 130 -4.75 8.49 1.06
CA GLY A 130 -6.15 8.82 1.21
C GLY A 130 -6.41 9.99 2.18
N ASP A 131 -7.56 10.63 2.01
CA ASP A 131 -8.03 11.68 2.93
C ASP A 131 -8.61 11.11 4.22
N ARG A 132 -9.23 9.92 4.15
CA ARG A 132 -9.96 9.29 5.24
C ARG A 132 -9.19 8.10 5.82
N GLY A 133 -9.48 7.78 7.08
CA GLY A 133 -9.01 6.57 7.73
C GLY A 133 -9.94 5.38 7.51
N LEU A 134 -9.75 4.35 8.32
CA LEU A 134 -10.51 3.10 8.32
C LEU A 134 -10.35 2.28 7.02
N CYS A 135 -9.24 2.46 6.33
CA CYS A 135 -8.85 1.72 5.13
C CYS A 135 -7.73 0.69 5.42
N GLY A 136 -7.76 0.07 6.59
CA GLY A 136 -6.73 -0.89 7.00
C GLY A 136 -5.33 -0.30 6.97
N GLY A 137 -4.39 -1.00 6.34
CA GLY A 137 -2.99 -0.59 6.21
C GLY A 137 -2.67 0.33 5.05
N PHE A 138 -3.62 0.64 4.17
CA PHE A 138 -3.40 1.38 2.92
C PHE A 138 -2.52 2.63 3.08
N ASN A 139 -2.93 3.58 3.93
CA ASN A 139 -2.15 4.81 4.14
C ASN A 139 -0.76 4.54 4.73
N ASN A 140 -0.65 3.58 5.65
CA ASN A 140 0.61 3.24 6.28
C ASN A 140 1.59 2.58 5.30
N PHE A 141 1.10 1.78 4.36
CA PHE A 141 1.95 1.16 3.35
C PHE A 141 2.56 2.20 2.41
N ILE A 142 1.77 3.15 1.93
CA ILE A 142 2.27 4.25 1.09
C ILE A 142 3.26 5.12 1.86
N ILE A 143 2.94 5.51 3.09
CA ILE A 143 3.84 6.31 3.92
C ILE A 143 5.17 5.58 4.15
N ARG A 144 5.15 4.30 4.51
CA ARG A 144 6.37 3.49 4.69
C ARG A 144 7.19 3.38 3.41
N LYS A 145 6.52 3.14 2.26
CA LYS A 145 7.20 3.08 0.96
C LYS A 145 7.85 4.42 0.63
N THR A 146 7.17 5.53 0.91
CA THR A 146 7.72 6.88 0.75
C THR A 146 8.93 7.10 1.66
N GLU A 147 8.86 6.73 2.94
CA GLU A 147 9.98 6.83 3.88
C GLU A 147 11.16 5.97 3.44
N GLN A 148 10.90 4.73 3.01
CA GLN A 148 11.92 3.83 2.49
C GLN A 148 12.61 4.45 1.27
N ARG A 149 11.83 4.96 0.30
CA ARG A 149 12.39 5.56 -0.92
C ARG A 149 13.23 6.80 -0.64
N VAL A 150 12.75 7.67 0.26
CA VAL A 150 13.54 8.84 0.70
C VAL A 150 14.84 8.42 1.38
N ALA A 151 14.83 7.35 2.19
CA ALA A 151 16.03 6.84 2.84
C ALA A 151 17.03 6.27 1.83
N GLU A 152 16.56 5.54 0.81
CA GLU A 152 17.38 5.00 -0.30
C GLU A 152 18.06 6.13 -1.08
N LEU A 153 17.31 7.15 -1.47
CA LEU A 153 17.85 8.31 -2.21
C LEU A 153 18.85 9.12 -1.38
N LYS A 154 18.55 9.33 -0.12
CA LYS A 154 19.48 10.01 0.81
C LYS A 154 20.78 9.21 1.03
N ALA A 155 20.72 7.89 1.06
CA ALA A 155 21.90 7.03 1.13
C ALA A 155 22.80 7.16 -0.13
N GLN A 156 22.18 7.50 -1.28
CA GLN A 156 22.88 7.79 -2.54
C GLN A 156 23.38 9.26 -2.63
N GLY A 157 23.14 10.08 -1.59
CA GLY A 157 23.53 11.49 -1.56
C GLY A 157 22.59 12.42 -2.35
N VAL A 158 21.36 11.95 -2.67
CA VAL A 158 20.37 12.71 -3.44
C VAL A 158 19.43 13.45 -2.50
N GLU A 159 19.20 14.73 -2.76
CA GLU A 159 18.22 15.53 -2.03
C GLU A 159 16.79 15.19 -2.46
N CYS A 160 15.86 15.15 -1.49
CA CYS A 160 14.47 14.79 -1.76
C CYS A 160 13.53 15.92 -1.34
N LYS A 161 12.74 16.42 -2.29
CA LYS A 161 11.56 17.25 -2.05
C LYS A 161 10.31 16.38 -2.04
N LEU A 162 9.29 16.75 -1.29
CA LEU A 162 8.07 15.97 -1.14
C LEU A 162 6.83 16.79 -1.44
N ILE A 163 5.98 16.27 -2.31
CA ILE A 163 4.58 16.72 -2.49
C ILE A 163 3.67 15.62 -1.98
N THR A 164 2.64 15.96 -1.21
CA THR A 164 1.68 14.98 -0.70
C THR A 164 0.30 15.24 -1.26
N VAL A 165 -0.31 14.19 -1.80
CA VAL A 165 -1.70 14.13 -2.18
C VAL A 165 -2.46 13.32 -1.14
N GLY A 166 -3.51 13.89 -0.56
CA GLY A 166 -4.29 13.31 0.52
C GLY A 166 -3.90 13.79 1.92
N LYS A 167 -4.93 13.93 2.76
CA LYS A 167 -4.79 14.51 4.12
C LYS A 167 -3.92 13.67 5.04
N LYS A 168 -3.96 12.32 4.93
CA LYS A 168 -3.27 11.44 5.87
C LYS A 168 -1.76 11.54 5.74
N GLY A 169 -1.24 11.50 4.51
CA GLY A 169 0.19 11.74 4.23
C GLY A 169 0.59 13.17 4.57
N GLY A 170 -0.21 14.15 4.15
CA GLY A 170 0.07 15.55 4.44
C GLY A 170 0.21 15.86 5.92
N VAL A 171 -0.66 15.32 6.78
CA VAL A 171 -0.56 15.48 8.24
C VAL A 171 0.66 14.74 8.80
N TYR A 172 0.95 13.55 8.28
CA TYR A 172 2.06 12.74 8.76
C TYR A 172 3.41 13.41 8.50
N PHE A 173 3.67 13.82 7.27
CA PHE A 173 4.94 14.45 6.87
C PHE A 173 5.07 15.88 7.40
N ASN A 174 3.96 16.64 7.49
CA ASN A 174 3.98 17.97 8.07
C ASN A 174 4.40 18.01 9.55
N ARG A 175 4.13 16.93 10.31
CA ARG A 175 4.60 16.79 11.70
C ARG A 175 6.10 16.47 11.80
N ARG A 176 6.72 16.11 10.69
CA ARG A 176 8.12 15.69 10.59
C ARG A 176 8.92 16.54 9.60
N LYS A 177 8.62 17.83 9.52
CA LYS A 177 9.29 18.79 8.64
C LYS A 177 10.83 18.82 8.83
N ASP A 178 11.29 18.48 10.02
CA ASP A 178 12.73 18.41 10.33
C ASP A 178 13.46 17.32 9.50
N ARG A 179 12.71 16.33 8.99
CA ARG A 179 13.25 15.19 8.25
C ARG A 179 12.91 15.21 6.76
N TYR A 180 11.80 15.85 6.40
CA TYR A 180 11.24 15.84 5.05
C TYR A 180 10.96 17.26 4.59
N ASP A 181 11.48 17.62 3.43
CA ASP A 181 11.19 18.89 2.78
C ASP A 181 9.84 18.80 2.05
N LEU A 182 8.81 19.28 2.73
CA LEU A 182 7.44 19.25 2.23
C LEU A 182 7.10 20.57 1.52
N VAL A 183 7.09 20.53 0.19
CA VAL A 183 6.81 21.69 -0.67
C VAL A 183 5.32 22.02 -0.65
N LYS A 184 4.47 21.05 -1.00
CA LYS A 184 3.01 21.31 -1.18
C LYS A 184 2.15 20.13 -0.74
N ARG A 185 0.89 20.44 -0.43
CA ARG A 185 -0.10 19.45 -0.02
C ARG A 185 -1.39 19.64 -0.79
N PHE A 186 -1.86 18.56 -1.39
CA PHE A 186 -3.15 18.51 -2.06
C PHE A 186 -4.13 17.62 -1.29
N ASN A 187 -5.41 17.90 -1.43
CA ASN A 187 -6.47 17.02 -0.95
C ASN A 187 -6.92 16.14 -2.13
N MET A 188 -7.16 14.86 -1.90
CA MET A 188 -7.55 13.93 -2.97
C MET A 188 -9.05 13.96 -3.29
N GLY A 189 -9.86 14.47 -2.34
CA GLY A 189 -11.31 14.48 -2.50
C GLY A 189 -11.96 13.09 -2.44
N GLN A 190 -13.20 12.99 -2.91
CA GLN A 190 -13.91 11.70 -2.98
C GLN A 190 -13.84 11.04 -4.37
N SER A 191 -13.51 11.80 -5.38
CA SER A 191 -13.35 11.34 -6.76
C SER A 191 -12.36 12.29 -7.42
N PRO A 192 -11.17 11.84 -7.79
CA PRO A 192 -10.19 12.66 -8.49
C PRO A 192 -10.76 13.07 -9.84
N SER A 193 -10.68 14.37 -10.14
CA SER A 193 -11.08 14.93 -11.41
C SER A 193 -9.86 15.22 -12.28
N THR A 194 -10.10 15.44 -13.58
CA THR A 194 -9.04 15.86 -14.51
C THR A 194 -8.43 17.20 -14.08
N GLN A 195 -9.25 18.09 -13.51
CA GLN A 195 -8.81 19.39 -13.01
C GLN A 195 -7.86 19.25 -11.81
N ASP A 196 -8.14 18.31 -10.90
CA ASP A 196 -7.24 18.02 -9.76
C ASP A 196 -5.89 17.48 -10.27
N ALA A 197 -5.93 16.58 -11.26
CA ALA A 197 -4.71 16.03 -11.87
C ALA A 197 -3.90 17.13 -12.58
N GLN A 198 -4.57 18.02 -13.31
CA GLN A 198 -3.93 19.14 -13.98
C GLN A 198 -3.24 20.08 -12.99
N THR A 199 -3.91 20.45 -11.88
CA THR A 199 -3.32 21.31 -10.86
C THR A 199 -2.03 20.70 -10.26
N ILE A 200 -2.03 19.39 -10.05
CA ILE A 200 -0.84 18.67 -9.55
C ILE A 200 0.24 18.63 -10.63
N ALA A 201 -0.13 18.40 -11.89
CA ALA A 201 0.79 18.38 -13.01
C ALA A 201 1.46 19.74 -13.21
N ASP A 202 0.71 20.83 -13.16
CA ASP A 202 1.23 22.19 -13.34
C ASP A 202 2.28 22.53 -12.27
N ASP A 203 2.04 22.13 -11.01
CA ASP A 203 3.03 22.31 -9.95
C ASP A 203 4.28 21.44 -10.17
N ILE A 204 4.12 20.20 -10.62
CA ILE A 204 5.26 19.31 -10.94
C ILE A 204 6.07 19.89 -12.11
N PHE A 205 5.40 20.40 -13.13
CA PHE A 205 6.06 21.08 -14.27
C PHE A 205 6.82 22.33 -13.84
N ALA A 206 6.23 23.13 -12.96
CA ALA A 206 6.88 24.34 -12.45
C ALA A 206 8.20 23.99 -11.74
N GLU A 207 8.20 22.98 -10.84
CA GLU A 207 9.39 22.53 -10.12
C GLU A 207 10.44 21.89 -11.05
N PHE A 208 10.01 21.17 -12.09
CA PHE A 208 10.91 20.52 -13.04
C PHE A 208 11.52 21.51 -14.06
N THR A 209 10.72 22.46 -14.54
CA THR A 209 11.18 23.47 -15.54
C THR A 209 12.09 24.52 -14.89
N SER A 210 11.87 24.85 -13.60
CA SER A 210 12.76 25.75 -12.85
C SER A 210 14.12 25.13 -12.53
N GLU A 211 14.39 23.89 -12.97
CA GLU A 211 15.60 23.12 -12.68
C GLU A 211 15.87 22.91 -11.16
N GLU A 212 14.84 23.09 -10.34
CA GLU A 212 14.93 22.80 -8.92
C GLU A 212 14.92 21.30 -8.63
N VAL A 213 14.46 20.48 -9.60
CA VAL A 213 14.33 19.04 -9.50
C VAL A 213 14.75 18.37 -10.80
N ASP A 214 15.56 17.31 -10.71
CA ASP A 214 16.07 16.56 -11.85
C ASP A 214 15.21 15.34 -12.19
N LYS A 215 14.49 14.79 -11.21
CA LYS A 215 13.64 13.60 -11.38
C LYS A 215 12.36 13.72 -10.56
N VAL A 216 11.26 13.22 -11.10
CA VAL A 216 9.97 13.18 -10.41
C VAL A 216 9.51 11.74 -10.29
N GLU A 217 9.27 11.28 -9.06
CA GLU A 217 8.75 9.95 -8.75
C GLU A 217 7.40 10.07 -8.05
N MET A 218 6.42 9.28 -8.50
CA MET A 218 5.10 9.19 -7.89
C MET A 218 4.95 7.87 -7.15
N ILE A 219 4.57 7.94 -5.87
CA ILE A 219 4.33 6.78 -5.02
C ILE A 219 2.84 6.67 -4.77
N TYR A 220 2.23 5.63 -5.28
CA TYR A 220 0.81 5.37 -5.17
C TYR A 220 0.53 3.88 -4.99
N SER A 221 -0.70 3.52 -4.71
CA SER A 221 -1.10 2.12 -4.61
C SER A 221 -1.76 1.68 -5.92
N ARG A 222 -1.07 0.80 -6.66
CA ARG A 222 -1.58 0.17 -7.87
C ARG A 222 -2.74 -0.76 -7.51
N PHE A 223 -3.82 -0.63 -8.24
CA PHE A 223 -4.99 -1.50 -8.08
C PHE A 223 -4.81 -2.79 -8.89
N VAL A 224 -4.58 -3.90 -8.19
CA VAL A 224 -4.45 -5.23 -8.79
C VAL A 224 -5.78 -5.97 -8.72
N SER A 225 -6.40 -6.03 -7.55
CA SER A 225 -7.68 -6.68 -7.31
C SER A 225 -8.40 -6.10 -6.09
N LEU A 226 -9.62 -6.54 -5.83
CA LEU A 226 -10.38 -6.14 -4.63
C LEU A 226 -9.69 -6.53 -3.31
N ILE A 227 -8.76 -7.46 -3.35
CA ILE A 227 -8.05 -7.98 -2.16
C ILE A 227 -6.61 -7.50 -2.14
N ALA A 228 -5.97 -7.38 -3.30
CA ALA A 228 -4.55 -7.07 -3.45
C ALA A 228 -4.37 -5.67 -4.03
N ALA A 229 -3.56 -4.86 -3.36
CA ALA A 229 -3.10 -3.56 -3.81
C ALA A 229 -1.63 -3.43 -3.42
N GLU A 230 -0.80 -2.96 -4.34
CA GLU A 230 0.64 -2.87 -4.15
C GLU A 230 1.11 -1.41 -4.18
N PRO A 231 1.87 -0.96 -3.17
CA PRO A 231 2.49 0.36 -3.21
C PRO A 231 3.62 0.36 -4.24
N THR A 232 3.44 1.13 -5.31
CA THR A 232 4.35 1.21 -6.46
C THR A 232 4.99 2.59 -6.52
N VAL A 233 6.23 2.63 -7.02
CA VAL A 233 6.96 3.86 -7.35
C VAL A 233 7.00 3.95 -8.87
N GLN A 234 6.46 5.02 -9.41
CA GLN A 234 6.48 5.30 -10.84
C GLN A 234 7.30 6.57 -11.10
N THR A 235 8.24 6.50 -12.01
CA THR A 235 8.94 7.70 -12.50
C THR A 235 8.03 8.43 -13.47
N LEU A 236 7.77 9.70 -13.22
CA LEU A 236 6.98 10.55 -14.11
C LEU A 236 7.86 11.35 -15.07
N LEU A 237 8.97 11.87 -14.58
CA LEU A 237 9.94 12.66 -15.33
C LEU A 237 11.37 12.31 -14.86
N PRO A 238 12.38 12.35 -15.76
CA PRO A 238 12.27 12.51 -17.21
C PRO A 238 11.64 11.28 -17.86
N LEU A 239 11.06 11.44 -19.04
CA LEU A 239 10.57 10.32 -19.83
C LEU A 239 11.76 9.52 -20.34
N SER A 240 11.83 8.25 -20.01
CA SER A 240 12.84 7.36 -20.58
C SER A 240 12.55 7.13 -22.06
N LYS A 241 13.60 6.96 -22.86
CA LYS A 241 13.46 6.67 -24.31
C LYS A 241 12.75 5.33 -24.56
N GLU A 242 12.69 4.47 -23.58
CA GLU A 242 12.14 3.11 -23.66
C GLU A 242 10.74 2.97 -23.03
N GLY A 243 10.17 4.05 -22.46
CA GLY A 243 8.86 3.98 -21.80
C GLY A 243 8.82 3.12 -20.54
N GLU A 244 9.98 2.73 -20.00
CA GLU A 244 10.09 1.85 -18.85
C GLU A 244 9.74 2.55 -17.54
N VAL A 245 8.80 1.99 -16.83
CA VAL A 245 8.50 2.32 -15.43
C VAL A 245 9.27 1.37 -14.55
N CYS A 246 10.43 1.80 -14.06
CA CYS A 246 11.23 0.97 -13.17
C CYS A 246 10.66 1.00 -11.76
N SER A 247 10.28 -0.17 -11.24
CA SER A 247 9.99 -0.35 -9.82
C SER A 247 11.28 -0.36 -8.99
N VAL A 248 11.17 -0.14 -7.68
CA VAL A 248 12.32 -0.04 -6.76
C VAL A 248 13.16 -1.31 -6.70
N ASP A 249 12.62 -2.45 -7.10
CA ASP A 249 13.29 -3.76 -7.10
C ASP A 249 14.13 -4.02 -8.38
N GLY A 250 14.38 -2.98 -9.19
CA GLY A 250 15.16 -3.09 -10.43
C GLY A 250 14.41 -3.81 -11.55
N VAL A 251 13.14 -4.14 -11.34
CA VAL A 251 12.26 -4.66 -12.38
C VAL A 251 11.65 -3.48 -13.10
N CYS A 252 12.15 -3.21 -14.29
CA CYS A 252 11.53 -2.25 -15.19
C CYS A 252 10.30 -2.92 -15.80
N VAL A 253 9.12 -2.40 -15.47
CA VAL A 253 7.87 -2.84 -16.08
C VAL A 253 7.56 -1.84 -17.19
N ASP A 254 7.53 -2.32 -18.41
CA ASP A 254 6.99 -1.53 -19.52
C ASP A 254 5.60 -1.04 -19.13
N ALA A 255 5.37 0.26 -19.21
CA ALA A 255 4.04 0.82 -18.98
C ALA A 255 2.98 0.26 -19.96
N ALA A 256 3.45 -0.37 -21.04
CA ALA A 256 2.64 -1.10 -22.02
C ALA A 256 2.36 -2.56 -21.65
N ASN A 257 3.13 -3.15 -20.73
CA ASN A 257 3.02 -4.57 -20.35
C ASN A 257 2.34 -4.71 -18.97
N ASP A 258 1.06 -4.41 -18.88
CA ASP A 258 0.27 -4.79 -17.71
C ASP A 258 0.10 -6.31 -17.68
N GLU A 259 0.57 -6.96 -16.61
CA GLU A 259 0.33 -8.38 -16.38
C GLU A 259 -1.17 -8.63 -16.18
N ILE A 260 -1.78 -9.32 -17.13
CA ILE A 260 -3.17 -9.74 -17.04
C ILE A 260 -3.20 -11.09 -16.33
N PHE A 261 -3.90 -11.17 -15.20
CA PHE A 261 -4.17 -12.44 -14.54
C PHE A 261 -5.27 -13.17 -15.31
N LYS A 262 -4.93 -14.24 -16.04
CA LYS A 262 -5.91 -15.16 -16.62
C LYS A 262 -6.13 -16.33 -15.69
N LEU A 263 -7.38 -16.60 -15.34
CA LEU A 263 -7.79 -17.85 -14.72
C LEU A 263 -7.70 -18.94 -15.79
N THR A 264 -6.75 -19.86 -15.64
CA THR A 264 -6.60 -21.02 -16.51
C THR A 264 -6.87 -22.27 -15.67
N SER A 265 -7.57 -23.23 -16.21
CA SER A 265 -7.73 -24.54 -15.60
C SER A 265 -6.63 -25.44 -16.15
N GLU A 266 -5.65 -25.81 -15.35
CA GLU A 266 -4.66 -26.84 -15.65
C GLU A 266 -4.95 -28.05 -14.73
N ASP A 267 -5.12 -29.23 -15.31
CA ASP A 267 -5.39 -30.50 -14.62
C ASP A 267 -6.62 -30.53 -13.68
N GLY A 268 -7.62 -29.69 -13.95
CA GLY A 268 -8.85 -29.64 -13.16
C GLY A 268 -8.78 -28.74 -11.93
N GLU A 269 -7.66 -28.12 -11.67
CA GLU A 269 -7.51 -27.07 -10.63
C GLU A 269 -7.42 -25.67 -11.26
N PHE A 270 -8.01 -24.68 -10.57
CA PHE A 270 -7.94 -23.29 -11.01
C PHE A 270 -6.56 -22.71 -10.67
N ALA A 271 -5.73 -22.50 -11.68
CA ALA A 271 -4.46 -21.81 -11.56
C ALA A 271 -4.56 -20.38 -12.08
N VAL A 272 -4.02 -19.42 -11.33
CA VAL A 272 -3.89 -18.03 -11.77
C VAL A 272 -2.54 -17.91 -12.48
N LYS A 273 -2.56 -17.87 -13.81
CA LYS A 273 -1.35 -17.69 -14.61
C LYS A 273 -1.17 -16.21 -14.93
N ARG A 274 -0.01 -15.66 -14.59
CA ARG A 274 0.39 -14.33 -15.03
C ARG A 274 0.76 -14.42 -16.51
N VAL A 275 -0.08 -13.88 -17.35
CA VAL A 275 0.22 -13.74 -18.78
C VAL A 275 0.62 -12.28 -18.99
N LYS A 276 1.87 -12.05 -19.40
CA LYS A 276 2.23 -10.76 -19.99
C LYS A 276 1.31 -10.60 -21.20
N ALA A 277 0.60 -9.48 -21.25
CA ALA A 277 -0.04 -9.11 -22.49
C ALA A 277 1.11 -8.78 -23.45
N ASP A 278 1.53 -9.77 -24.23
CA ASP A 278 2.35 -9.52 -25.40
C ASP A 278 1.51 -8.64 -26.33
N THR A 279 1.56 -7.36 -26.06
CA THR A 279 1.21 -6.40 -27.10
C THR A 279 2.40 -6.48 -28.05
N GLU A 280 2.31 -7.40 -29.02
CA GLU A 280 3.14 -7.28 -30.21
C GLU A 280 3.02 -5.82 -30.65
N VAL A 281 4.07 -5.05 -30.42
CA VAL A 281 4.19 -3.73 -31.00
C VAL A 281 4.22 -4.03 -32.48
N SER A 282 3.04 -3.98 -33.11
CA SER A 282 2.98 -4.06 -34.55
C SER A 282 3.85 -2.92 -35.05
N GLU A 283 5.01 -3.27 -35.60
CA GLU A 283 5.83 -2.31 -36.35
C GLU A 283 4.87 -1.68 -37.33
N PHE A 284 4.58 -0.41 -37.09
CA PHE A 284 3.83 0.36 -38.06
C PHE A 284 4.71 0.46 -39.33
N GLU A 285 4.50 -0.43 -40.29
CA GLU A 285 5.16 -0.42 -41.59
C GLU A 285 4.78 0.80 -42.47
N GLY A 286 4.02 1.73 -41.93
CA GLY A 286 3.63 2.96 -42.63
C GLY A 286 4.65 4.09 -42.46
N VAL A 287 4.98 4.75 -43.54
CA VAL A 287 5.73 6.02 -43.47
C VAL A 287 4.81 7.08 -42.87
N MET A 288 4.96 7.32 -41.55
CA MET A 288 4.26 8.41 -40.90
C MET A 288 4.93 9.72 -41.30
N GLN A 289 4.23 10.57 -42.00
CA GLN A 289 4.68 11.92 -42.29
C GLN A 289 4.09 12.88 -41.27
N PHE A 290 4.94 13.66 -40.62
CA PHE A 290 4.48 14.68 -39.67
C PHE A 290 4.20 15.97 -40.49
N GLU A 291 3.00 16.54 -40.34
CA GLU A 291 2.65 17.83 -40.93
C GLU A 291 3.30 19.01 -40.17
N GLN A 292 3.57 18.81 -38.89
CA GLN A 292 4.18 19.81 -38.00
C GLN A 292 5.55 19.36 -37.51
N ASP A 293 6.33 20.30 -37.04
CA ASP A 293 7.60 20.02 -36.38
C ASP A 293 7.40 19.04 -35.21
N PRO A 294 8.12 17.91 -35.20
CA PRO A 294 8.04 16.91 -34.16
C PRO A 294 8.19 17.48 -32.74
N ASN A 295 9.01 18.52 -32.57
CA ASN A 295 9.18 19.20 -31.27
C ASN A 295 7.88 19.84 -30.79
N GLN A 296 7.14 20.51 -31.68
CA GLN A 296 5.86 21.13 -31.33
C GLN A 296 4.81 20.08 -30.96
N ILE A 297 4.82 18.93 -31.66
CA ILE A 297 3.91 17.81 -31.33
C ILE A 297 4.23 17.26 -29.96
N LEU A 298 5.51 17.04 -29.63
CA LEU A 298 5.92 16.54 -28.30
C LEU A 298 5.57 17.54 -27.22
N GLU A 299 5.86 18.82 -27.39
CA GLU A 299 5.50 19.86 -26.39
C GLU A 299 4.00 19.91 -26.11
N ALA A 300 3.16 19.70 -27.12
CA ALA A 300 1.71 19.67 -26.96
C ALA A 300 1.20 18.37 -26.31
N LEU A 301 1.84 17.24 -26.59
CA LEU A 301 1.44 15.93 -26.03
C LEU A 301 1.91 15.70 -24.61
N MET A 302 3.01 16.29 -24.18
CA MET A 302 3.62 16.08 -22.88
C MET A 302 2.70 16.45 -21.70
N PRO A 303 2.06 17.62 -21.68
CA PRO A 303 1.11 17.97 -20.63
C PRO A 303 -0.07 16.97 -20.57
N LEU A 304 -0.56 16.55 -21.74
CA LEU A 304 -1.67 15.59 -21.83
C LEU A 304 -1.26 14.22 -21.26
N TYR A 305 -0.04 13.76 -21.59
CA TYR A 305 0.53 12.53 -21.06
C TYR A 305 0.63 12.59 -19.52
N MET A 306 1.24 13.65 -18.98
CA MET A 306 1.41 13.82 -17.54
C MET A 306 0.06 13.85 -16.82
N ASN A 307 -0.90 14.61 -17.33
CA ASN A 307 -2.25 14.67 -16.76
C ASN A 307 -2.91 13.29 -16.77
N SER A 308 -2.75 12.52 -17.85
CA SER A 308 -3.30 11.18 -17.97
C SER A 308 -2.66 10.21 -16.95
N GLN A 309 -1.34 10.23 -16.80
CA GLN A 309 -0.62 9.36 -15.87
C GLN A 309 -0.96 9.69 -14.40
N ILE A 310 -0.99 10.98 -14.06
CA ILE A 310 -1.37 11.42 -12.71
C ILE A 310 -2.82 11.05 -12.42
N LEU A 311 -3.76 11.31 -13.34
CA LEU A 311 -5.16 10.94 -13.17
C LEU A 311 -5.33 9.44 -12.99
N ARG A 312 -4.67 8.62 -13.80
CA ARG A 312 -4.66 7.16 -13.67
C ARG A 312 -4.17 6.74 -12.29
N ALA A 313 -3.03 7.24 -11.84
CA ALA A 313 -2.48 6.90 -10.54
C ALA A 313 -3.38 7.32 -9.37
N LEU A 314 -4.04 8.47 -9.46
CA LEU A 314 -5.03 8.92 -8.47
C LEU A 314 -6.27 8.02 -8.44
N GLN A 315 -6.78 7.61 -9.61
CA GLN A 315 -7.94 6.70 -9.73
C GLN A 315 -7.61 5.32 -9.19
N GLU A 316 -6.45 4.76 -9.54
CA GLU A 316 -5.98 3.47 -9.01
C GLU A 316 -5.78 3.51 -7.50
N SER A 317 -5.18 4.59 -6.98
CA SER A 317 -5.02 4.80 -5.54
C SER A 317 -6.36 4.89 -4.81
N LEU A 318 -7.35 5.59 -5.39
CA LEU A 318 -8.70 5.66 -4.83
C LEU A 318 -9.40 4.30 -4.83
N ALA A 319 -9.31 3.54 -5.93
CA ALA A 319 -9.89 2.20 -6.03
C ALA A 319 -9.27 1.27 -4.96
N SER A 320 -7.95 1.32 -4.80
CA SER A 320 -7.21 0.57 -3.78
C SER A 320 -7.60 0.97 -2.35
N GLU A 321 -7.78 2.27 -2.07
CA GLU A 321 -8.25 2.78 -0.78
C GLU A 321 -9.64 2.27 -0.43
N LEU A 322 -10.57 2.32 -1.40
CA LEU A 322 -11.95 1.87 -1.21
C LEU A 322 -12.04 0.35 -1.02
N ALA A 323 -11.25 -0.43 -1.78
CA ALA A 323 -11.17 -1.88 -1.63
C ALA A 323 -10.59 -2.26 -0.25
N ALA A 324 -9.50 -1.63 0.16
CA ALA A 324 -8.92 -1.82 1.49
C ALA A 324 -9.91 -1.44 2.61
N ARG A 325 -10.69 -0.38 2.44
CA ARG A 325 -11.74 0.02 3.38
C ARG A 325 -12.86 -1.01 3.46
N MET A 326 -13.31 -1.53 2.32
CA MET A 326 -14.34 -2.57 2.27
C MET A 326 -13.88 -3.81 3.06
N ASN A 327 -12.67 -4.28 2.83
CA ASN A 327 -12.10 -5.45 3.51
C ASN A 327 -11.90 -5.20 5.00
N ALA A 328 -11.37 -4.03 5.38
CA ALA A 328 -11.18 -3.66 6.78
C ALA A 328 -12.51 -3.57 7.54
N MET A 329 -13.56 -3.03 6.92
CA MET A 329 -14.89 -2.96 7.53
C MET A 329 -15.55 -4.33 7.62
N SER A 330 -15.30 -5.23 6.66
CA SER A 330 -15.76 -6.63 6.75
C SER A 330 -15.15 -7.31 7.97
N THR A 331 -13.83 -7.27 8.10
CA THR A 331 -13.12 -7.86 9.25
C THR A 331 -13.55 -7.23 10.58
N ALA A 332 -13.73 -5.90 10.60
CA ALA A 332 -14.20 -5.20 11.79
C ALA A 332 -15.61 -5.63 12.21
N SER A 333 -16.53 -5.86 11.25
CA SER A 333 -17.88 -6.34 11.52
C SER A 333 -17.88 -7.76 12.06
N ASP A 334 -17.04 -8.65 11.50
CA ASP A 334 -16.92 -10.03 11.96
C ASP A 334 -16.34 -10.09 13.39
N ASN A 335 -15.29 -9.30 13.65
CA ASN A 335 -14.71 -9.15 14.99
C ASN A 335 -15.72 -8.59 16.00
N ALA A 336 -16.54 -7.61 15.61
CA ALA A 336 -17.59 -7.06 16.46
C ALA A 336 -18.68 -8.10 16.77
N LYS A 337 -19.04 -8.95 15.79
CA LYS A 337 -19.99 -10.05 15.97
C LYS A 337 -19.48 -11.07 16.99
N GLU A 338 -18.23 -11.47 16.86
CA GLU A 338 -17.59 -12.40 17.79
C GLU A 338 -17.47 -11.82 19.20
N LEU A 339 -17.00 -10.56 19.30
CA LEU A 339 -16.91 -9.86 20.59
C LEU A 339 -18.28 -9.76 21.27
N LYS A 340 -19.34 -9.44 20.53
CA LYS A 340 -20.71 -9.41 21.06
C LYS A 340 -21.12 -10.77 21.61
N LYS A 341 -20.83 -11.87 20.89
CA LYS A 341 -21.13 -13.24 21.33
C LYS A 341 -20.40 -13.54 22.64
N ASN A 342 -19.12 -13.27 22.72
CA ASN A 342 -18.29 -13.51 23.90
C ASN A 342 -18.76 -12.69 25.13
N LEU A 343 -19.08 -11.41 24.93
CA LEU A 343 -19.62 -10.55 25.96
C LEU A 343 -20.98 -11.04 26.46
N SER A 344 -21.83 -11.54 25.56
CA SER A 344 -23.15 -12.10 25.95
C SER A 344 -23.02 -13.35 26.80
N LEU A 345 -22.05 -14.23 26.53
CA LEU A 345 -21.77 -15.40 27.35
C LEU A 345 -21.29 -14.99 28.76
N VAL A 346 -20.37 -14.02 28.84
CA VAL A 346 -19.87 -13.52 30.14
C VAL A 346 -20.99 -12.85 30.94
N TYR A 347 -21.83 -12.05 30.28
CA TYR A 347 -23.00 -11.41 30.88
C TYR A 347 -23.98 -12.44 31.50
N ASN A 348 -24.33 -13.47 30.71
CA ASN A 348 -25.25 -14.51 31.21
C ASN A 348 -24.67 -15.25 32.39
N ARG A 349 -23.36 -15.58 32.41
CA ARG A 349 -22.68 -16.20 33.53
C ARG A 349 -22.70 -15.29 34.77
N ALA A 350 -22.37 -14.01 34.59
CA ALA A 350 -22.38 -13.03 35.68
C ALA A 350 -23.80 -12.82 36.25
N ARG A 351 -24.81 -12.77 35.36
CA ARG A 351 -26.22 -12.68 35.78
C ARG A 351 -26.65 -13.88 36.59
N GLN A 352 -26.32 -15.11 36.14
CA GLN A 352 -26.64 -16.33 36.88
C GLN A 352 -25.95 -16.37 38.26
N ALA A 353 -24.66 -16.01 38.31
CA ALA A 353 -23.94 -15.93 39.57
C ALA A 353 -24.57 -14.93 40.56
N LYS A 354 -24.99 -13.75 40.04
CA LYS A 354 -25.66 -12.74 40.84
C LYS A 354 -27.01 -13.26 41.42
N ILE A 355 -27.83 -13.86 40.55
CA ILE A 355 -29.11 -14.46 40.98
C ILE A 355 -28.88 -15.55 42.06
N THR A 356 -27.87 -16.40 41.85
CA THR A 356 -27.52 -17.45 42.81
C THR A 356 -27.10 -16.84 44.16
N SER A 357 -26.27 -15.79 44.17
CA SER A 357 -25.86 -15.06 45.39
C SER A 357 -27.07 -14.45 46.10
N GLU A 358 -27.97 -13.79 45.37
CA GLU A 358 -29.19 -13.19 45.93
C GLU A 358 -30.10 -14.26 46.56
N ILE A 359 -30.25 -15.44 45.94
CA ILE A 359 -31.02 -16.54 46.49
C ILE A 359 -30.36 -17.08 47.78
N ILE A 360 -29.03 -17.26 47.78
CA ILE A 360 -28.30 -17.72 48.95
C ILE A 360 -28.46 -16.75 50.13
N GLU A 361 -28.35 -15.44 49.84
CA GLU A 361 -28.55 -14.40 50.86
C GLU A 361 -29.97 -14.42 51.45
N LEU A 362 -30.99 -14.60 50.61
CA LEU A 362 -32.39 -14.72 51.06
C LEU A 362 -32.60 -15.99 51.92
N VAL A 363 -32.06 -17.14 51.51
CA VAL A 363 -32.15 -18.40 52.28
C VAL A 363 -31.41 -18.29 53.59
N ALA A 364 -30.21 -17.71 53.59
CA ALA A 364 -29.45 -17.50 54.83
C ALA A 364 -30.16 -16.53 55.78
N GLY A 365 -30.77 -15.46 55.27
CA GLY A 365 -31.59 -14.54 56.10
C GLY A 365 -32.85 -15.19 56.68
N ALA A 366 -33.52 -16.03 55.86
CA ALA A 366 -34.71 -16.77 56.36
C ALA A 366 -34.36 -17.86 57.35
N ALA A 367 -33.16 -18.45 57.33
CA ALA A 367 -32.68 -19.42 58.26
C ALA A 367 -32.16 -18.79 59.58
N ALA A 368 -31.90 -17.48 59.59
CA ALA A 368 -31.42 -16.72 60.74
C ALA A 368 -32.57 -16.00 61.52
N ALA A 369 -33.76 -15.91 60.92
CA ALA A 369 -34.99 -15.41 61.53
C ALA A 369 -35.79 -16.56 62.16
#